data_a9877a17ca3dd5d95e08653555bd42a5
#
_entry.id   a9877a17ca3dd5d95e08653555bd42a5
#
_cell.length_a   1.000
_cell.length_b   1.000
_cell.length_c   1.000
_cell.angle_alpha   90.00
_cell.angle_beta   90.00
_cell.angle_gamma   90.00
#
_symmetry.space_group_name_H-M   'P 1'
#
loop_
_entity.id
_entity.type
_entity.pdbx_description
1 polymer ?
#
loop_
_entity_poly.entity_id
_entity_poly.type
_entity_poly.pdbx_seq_one_letter_code
_entity_poly.pdbx_strand_id
1 'polypeptide(L)'
;MGEFINPADVPKVKFYTGDEAPCIGMGTFGSDRFTADQIAEAVDGAIKSGYRMFDCAACYGNEPEIGKVFKNAFDEGIIERKDLFIMTKVWNDMHEHVEEACKKSIADLQCDYVDMYYIHWPFPNYHAPKCDVESRNPDSKPFSVEEFMNTYRQCEKLVEDGLTRFIGISNMTIPKLEAVLPLMKIKPVACELEIHPCFQQQELYDYLVAHDIQPVGYMPIGSPMRPERDMCPEDVADLQTPVMQEIAKAHNCHPAIIALKWARQRGEIAIPFSLHNYVSNLKAMTEDPLTEEEMAKIATLEKGNRLVKGQVFLWHGAKDWHDLWDEDGEIVTL
;
A
#
# COMPACT_ATOMS: atom_id res chain seq x y z
N MET A 1 7.19 -10.49 -26.42
CA MET A 1 6.16 -10.76 -25.38
C MET A 1 6.90 -11.20 -24.14
N GLY A 2 6.66 -10.55 -22.99
CA GLY A 2 7.23 -10.97 -21.71
C GLY A 2 6.72 -12.37 -21.32
N GLU A 3 7.38 -13.00 -20.34
CA GLU A 3 6.93 -14.28 -19.76
C GLU A 3 5.55 -14.08 -19.12
N PHE A 4 4.61 -14.98 -19.40
CA PHE A 4 3.27 -14.98 -18.80
C PHE A 4 3.27 -15.92 -17.60
N ILE A 5 2.88 -15.40 -16.45
CA ILE A 5 2.66 -16.16 -15.21
C ILE A 5 1.16 -16.41 -15.09
N ASN A 6 0.75 -17.68 -14.99
CA ASN A 6 -0.66 -17.98 -14.82
C ASN A 6 -1.16 -17.41 -13.48
N PRO A 7 -2.18 -16.52 -13.48
CA PRO A 7 -2.71 -15.94 -12.24
C PRO A 7 -3.21 -16.98 -11.22
N ALA A 8 -3.60 -18.18 -11.69
CA ALA A 8 -4.03 -19.26 -10.82
C ALA A 8 -2.89 -19.85 -9.98
N ASP A 9 -1.64 -19.69 -10.41
CA ASP A 9 -0.46 -20.17 -9.71
C ASP A 9 0.04 -19.17 -8.66
N VAL A 10 -0.45 -17.91 -8.73
CA VAL A 10 -0.10 -16.86 -7.75
C VAL A 10 -0.85 -17.12 -6.45
N PRO A 11 -0.17 -17.29 -5.31
CA PRO A 11 -0.83 -17.51 -4.04
C PRO A 11 -1.79 -16.39 -3.67
N LYS A 12 -2.82 -16.74 -2.90
CA LYS A 12 -3.82 -15.80 -2.43
C LYS A 12 -3.82 -15.74 -0.92
N VAL A 13 -4.23 -14.59 -0.38
CA VAL A 13 -4.59 -14.42 1.01
C VAL A 13 -6.10 -14.45 1.15
N LYS A 14 -6.57 -14.94 2.29
CA LYS A 14 -8.01 -15.02 2.58
C LYS A 14 -8.39 -14.01 3.64
N PHE A 15 -9.36 -13.16 3.34
CA PHE A 15 -9.92 -12.21 4.29
C PHE A 15 -10.90 -12.89 5.26
N TYR A 16 -11.19 -12.23 6.38
CA TYR A 16 -12.19 -12.72 7.35
C TYR A 16 -13.59 -12.88 6.74
N THR A 17 -13.90 -12.17 5.66
CA THR A 17 -15.14 -12.28 4.90
C THR A 17 -15.28 -13.59 4.14
N GLY A 18 -14.17 -14.34 3.99
CA GLY A 18 -14.09 -15.54 3.18
C GLY A 18 -13.65 -15.29 1.74
N ASP A 19 -13.61 -14.04 1.30
CA ASP A 19 -13.07 -13.64 -0.01
C ASP A 19 -11.55 -13.78 -0.05
N GLU A 20 -11.00 -13.83 -1.27
CA GLU A 20 -9.57 -13.99 -1.51
C GLU A 20 -9.03 -12.85 -2.39
N ALA A 21 -7.76 -12.51 -2.17
CA ALA A 21 -7.00 -11.57 -2.98
C ALA A 21 -5.61 -12.12 -3.30
N PRO A 22 -4.97 -11.73 -4.43
CA PRO A 22 -3.58 -12.10 -4.71
C PRO A 22 -2.63 -11.65 -3.58
N CYS A 23 -1.57 -12.41 -3.31
CA CYS A 23 -0.56 -12.05 -2.31
C CYS A 23 0.39 -10.93 -2.76
N ILE A 24 0.26 -10.47 -4.00
CA ILE A 24 1.04 -9.37 -4.58
C ILE A 24 0.15 -8.49 -5.45
N GLY A 25 0.27 -7.18 -5.28
CA GLY A 25 -0.28 -6.17 -6.16
C GLY A 25 0.83 -5.35 -6.82
N MET A 26 0.52 -4.65 -7.90
CA MET A 26 1.41 -3.65 -8.47
C MET A 26 1.02 -2.27 -7.91
N GLY A 27 1.95 -1.63 -7.20
CA GLY A 27 1.83 -0.22 -6.82
C GLY A 27 1.92 0.69 -8.05
N THR A 28 1.25 1.83 -8.02
CA THR A 28 1.20 2.78 -9.14
C THR A 28 1.76 4.16 -8.79
N PHE A 29 2.33 4.36 -7.59
CA PHE A 29 3.02 5.60 -7.26
C PHE A 29 4.38 5.69 -7.96
N GLY A 30 4.51 6.60 -8.91
CA GLY A 30 5.71 6.77 -9.73
C GLY A 30 6.86 7.57 -9.07
N SER A 31 6.80 7.80 -7.75
CA SER A 31 7.83 8.52 -6.98
C SER A 31 8.20 9.89 -7.56
N ASP A 32 7.23 10.58 -8.19
CA ASP A 32 7.40 11.87 -8.89
C ASP A 32 8.43 11.85 -10.05
N ARG A 33 8.92 10.66 -10.41
CA ARG A 33 9.98 10.47 -11.43
C ARG A 33 9.44 10.04 -12.78
N PHE A 34 8.25 9.45 -12.80
CA PHE A 34 7.66 8.86 -14.00
C PHE A 34 6.35 9.54 -14.34
N THR A 35 6.05 9.63 -15.64
CA THR A 35 4.79 10.18 -16.14
C THR A 35 3.65 9.19 -15.95
N ALA A 36 2.40 9.68 -15.94
CA ALA A 36 1.21 8.85 -15.88
C ALA A 36 1.17 7.83 -17.03
N ASP A 37 1.57 8.23 -18.25
CA ASP A 37 1.63 7.34 -19.41
C ASP A 37 2.65 6.21 -19.24
N GLN A 38 3.83 6.49 -18.68
CA GLN A 38 4.84 5.45 -18.42
C GLN A 38 4.34 4.43 -17.38
N ILE A 39 3.60 4.90 -16.36
CA ILE A 39 3.01 4.05 -15.35
C ILE A 39 1.90 3.19 -15.97
N ALA A 40 1.04 3.79 -16.80
CA ALA A 40 -0.02 3.08 -17.51
C ALA A 40 0.53 2.00 -18.47
N GLU A 41 1.63 2.28 -19.18
CA GLU A 41 2.32 1.29 -20.02
C GLU A 41 2.83 0.10 -19.20
N ALA A 42 3.38 0.37 -17.99
CA ALA A 42 3.81 -0.70 -17.09
C ALA A 42 2.64 -1.51 -16.55
N VAL A 43 1.49 -0.88 -16.25
CA VAL A 43 0.25 -1.56 -15.85
C VAL A 43 -0.25 -2.48 -16.96
N ASP A 44 -0.25 -2.02 -18.23
CA ASP A 44 -0.61 -2.86 -19.38
C ASP A 44 0.29 -4.09 -19.50
N GLY A 45 1.61 -3.89 -19.37
CA GLY A 45 2.58 -4.97 -19.36
C GLY A 45 2.37 -5.95 -18.19
N ALA A 46 2.04 -5.44 -17.02
CA ALA A 46 1.76 -6.26 -15.83
C ALA A 46 0.49 -7.12 -16.02
N ILE A 47 -0.61 -6.56 -16.54
CA ILE A 47 -1.82 -7.32 -16.88
C ILE A 47 -1.49 -8.47 -17.83
N LYS A 48 -0.78 -8.17 -18.91
CA LYS A 48 -0.37 -9.14 -19.94
C LYS A 48 0.60 -10.20 -19.41
N SER A 49 1.30 -9.90 -18.32
CA SER A 49 2.20 -10.83 -17.63
C SER A 49 1.52 -11.68 -16.56
N GLY A 50 0.27 -11.38 -16.18
CA GLY A 50 -0.50 -12.17 -15.23
C GLY A 50 -0.84 -11.47 -13.92
N TYR A 51 -0.46 -10.20 -13.71
CA TYR A 51 -0.94 -9.44 -12.54
C TYR A 51 -2.47 -9.32 -12.54
N ARG A 52 -3.05 -9.41 -11.33
CA ARG A 52 -4.49 -9.29 -11.13
C ARG A 52 -4.86 -8.36 -9.96
N MET A 53 -3.89 -7.68 -9.38
CA MET A 53 -4.11 -6.69 -8.32
C MET A 53 -3.30 -5.43 -8.62
N PHE A 54 -3.95 -4.26 -8.48
CA PHE A 54 -3.34 -2.95 -8.69
C PHE A 54 -3.72 -2.01 -7.56
N ASP A 55 -2.71 -1.33 -7.02
CA ASP A 55 -2.85 -0.34 -5.97
C ASP A 55 -2.72 1.07 -6.53
N CYS A 56 -3.85 1.76 -6.61
CA CYS A 56 -3.99 3.12 -7.10
C CYS A 56 -4.26 4.09 -5.96
N ALA A 57 -4.23 5.38 -6.24
CA ALA A 57 -4.75 6.43 -5.35
C ALA A 57 -5.05 7.70 -6.15
N ALA A 58 -6.08 8.43 -5.74
CA ALA A 58 -6.47 9.70 -6.36
C ALA A 58 -5.31 10.71 -6.39
N CYS A 59 -4.51 10.78 -5.32
CA CYS A 59 -3.38 11.72 -5.22
C CYS A 59 -2.18 11.37 -6.11
N TYR A 60 -2.13 10.17 -6.72
CA TYR A 60 -1.03 9.81 -7.63
C TYR A 60 -1.16 10.48 -9.00
N GLY A 61 -2.37 10.99 -9.33
CA GLY A 61 -2.61 11.76 -10.54
C GLY A 61 -2.49 10.97 -11.85
N ASN A 62 -2.69 9.66 -11.81
CA ASN A 62 -2.52 8.75 -12.95
C ASN A 62 -3.69 7.79 -13.17
N GLU A 63 -4.74 7.86 -12.35
CA GLU A 63 -5.91 7.00 -12.48
C GLU A 63 -6.57 7.08 -13.88
N PRO A 64 -6.68 8.25 -14.55
CA PRO A 64 -7.27 8.30 -15.88
C PRO A 64 -6.49 7.53 -16.96
N GLU A 65 -5.16 7.51 -16.90
CA GLU A 65 -4.30 6.80 -17.83
C GLU A 65 -4.35 5.29 -17.57
N ILE A 66 -4.34 4.89 -16.29
CA ILE A 66 -4.51 3.49 -15.86
C ILE A 66 -5.90 2.98 -16.26
N GLY A 67 -6.94 3.79 -16.08
CA GLY A 67 -8.30 3.44 -16.46
C GLY A 67 -8.46 3.13 -17.94
N LYS A 68 -7.76 3.86 -18.81
CA LYS A 68 -7.72 3.55 -20.25
C LYS A 68 -7.14 2.15 -20.50
N VAL A 69 -6.10 1.77 -19.75
CA VAL A 69 -5.48 0.44 -19.86
C VAL A 69 -6.47 -0.64 -19.41
N PHE A 70 -7.13 -0.46 -18.26
CA PHE A 70 -8.12 -1.41 -17.77
C PHE A 70 -9.26 -1.58 -18.78
N LYS A 71 -9.82 -0.47 -19.26
CA LYS A 71 -10.90 -0.52 -20.26
C LYS A 71 -10.47 -1.23 -21.54
N ASN A 72 -9.29 -0.93 -22.06
CA ASN A 72 -8.79 -1.60 -23.26
C ASN A 72 -8.64 -3.10 -23.02
N ALA A 73 -8.10 -3.52 -21.85
CA ALA A 73 -7.96 -4.93 -21.53
C ALA A 73 -9.32 -5.66 -21.44
N PHE A 74 -10.37 -4.98 -20.95
CA PHE A 74 -11.73 -5.50 -20.91
C PHE A 74 -12.36 -5.56 -22.33
N ASP A 75 -12.25 -4.48 -23.11
CA ASP A 75 -12.82 -4.39 -24.46
C ASP A 75 -12.18 -5.39 -25.43
N GLU A 76 -10.88 -5.66 -25.29
CA GLU A 76 -10.13 -6.64 -26.08
C GLU A 76 -10.33 -8.09 -25.59
N GLY A 77 -11.02 -8.29 -24.46
CA GLY A 77 -11.27 -9.62 -23.89
C GLY A 77 -10.01 -10.29 -23.32
N ILE A 78 -8.98 -9.52 -22.98
CA ILE A 78 -7.76 -10.03 -22.34
C ILE A 78 -8.08 -10.53 -20.93
N ILE A 79 -8.92 -9.77 -20.21
CA ILE A 79 -9.42 -10.07 -18.87
C ILE A 79 -10.85 -9.53 -18.72
N GLU A 80 -11.59 -10.03 -17.72
CA GLU A 80 -12.85 -9.43 -17.30
C GLU A 80 -12.62 -8.54 -16.07
N ARG A 81 -13.52 -7.55 -15.81
CA ARG A 81 -13.45 -6.69 -14.61
C ARG A 81 -13.33 -7.50 -13.31
N LYS A 82 -14.06 -8.60 -13.19
CA LYS A 82 -14.07 -9.48 -12.02
C LYS A 82 -12.73 -10.19 -11.76
N ASP A 83 -11.86 -10.26 -12.77
CA ASP A 83 -10.54 -10.90 -12.65
C ASP A 83 -9.49 -9.95 -12.04
N LEU A 84 -9.80 -8.65 -11.98
CA LEU A 84 -8.95 -7.66 -11.34
C LEU A 84 -9.42 -7.36 -9.91
N PHE A 85 -8.44 -7.21 -9.02
CA PHE A 85 -8.60 -6.63 -7.69
C PHE A 85 -8.03 -5.21 -7.74
N ILE A 86 -8.90 -4.22 -7.87
CA ILE A 86 -8.52 -2.80 -7.99
C ILE A 86 -8.68 -2.14 -6.62
N MET A 87 -7.59 -1.57 -6.12
CA MET A 87 -7.56 -0.78 -4.89
C MET A 87 -7.33 0.69 -5.23
N THR A 88 -8.01 1.58 -4.53
CA THR A 88 -7.72 3.02 -4.55
C THR A 88 -8.04 3.66 -3.21
N LYS A 89 -7.77 4.96 -3.07
CA LYS A 89 -7.74 5.61 -1.76
C LYS A 89 -8.33 7.01 -1.82
N VAL A 90 -9.14 7.38 -0.80
CA VAL A 90 -9.51 8.78 -0.59
C VAL A 90 -8.28 9.55 -0.11
N TRP A 91 -8.01 10.69 -0.77
CA TRP A 91 -6.96 11.60 -0.32
C TRP A 91 -7.44 12.49 0.83
N ASN A 92 -6.51 13.03 1.57
CA ASN A 92 -6.75 13.72 2.84
C ASN A 92 -7.66 14.95 2.73
N ASP A 93 -7.61 15.68 1.61
CA ASP A 93 -8.46 16.85 1.35
C ASP A 93 -9.93 16.51 1.02
N MET A 94 -10.23 15.20 0.85
CA MET A 94 -11.58 14.71 0.50
C MET A 94 -12.24 13.89 1.62
N HIS A 95 -11.73 13.94 2.85
CA HIS A 95 -12.27 13.18 3.97
C HIS A 95 -13.74 13.52 4.32
N GLU A 96 -14.19 14.72 3.98
CA GLU A 96 -15.60 15.11 4.14
C GLU A 96 -16.46 14.78 2.91
N HIS A 97 -15.85 14.34 1.79
CA HIS A 97 -16.50 14.11 0.49
C HIS A 97 -16.10 12.75 -0.11
N VAL A 98 -16.11 11.71 0.72
CA VAL A 98 -15.60 10.37 0.36
C VAL A 98 -16.37 9.75 -0.82
N GLU A 99 -17.71 9.91 -0.86
CA GLU A 99 -18.53 9.38 -1.97
C GLU A 99 -18.17 10.05 -3.30
N GLU A 100 -18.00 11.39 -3.30
CA GLU A 100 -17.58 12.14 -4.48
C GLU A 100 -16.20 11.69 -4.96
N ALA A 101 -15.23 11.57 -4.04
CA ALA A 101 -13.89 11.10 -4.34
C ALA A 101 -13.88 9.68 -4.92
N CYS A 102 -14.65 8.77 -4.32
CA CYS A 102 -14.75 7.38 -4.80
C CYS A 102 -15.36 7.30 -6.20
N LYS A 103 -16.46 8.02 -6.45
CA LYS A 103 -17.09 8.07 -7.77
C LYS A 103 -16.14 8.66 -8.83
N LYS A 104 -15.35 9.66 -8.45
CA LYS A 104 -14.32 10.21 -9.35
C LYS A 104 -13.26 9.17 -9.69
N SER A 105 -12.70 8.47 -8.70
CA SER A 105 -11.71 7.40 -8.94
C SER A 105 -12.30 6.27 -9.79
N ILE A 106 -13.54 5.84 -9.55
CA ILE A 106 -14.24 4.85 -10.37
C ILE A 106 -14.35 5.31 -11.82
N ALA A 107 -14.73 6.57 -12.04
CA ALA A 107 -14.84 7.14 -13.38
C ALA A 107 -13.45 7.25 -14.07
N ASP A 108 -12.44 7.70 -13.36
CA ASP A 108 -11.07 7.83 -13.85
C ASP A 108 -10.48 6.45 -14.19
N LEU A 109 -10.69 5.44 -13.34
CA LEU A 109 -10.26 4.05 -13.54
C LEU A 109 -11.14 3.29 -14.57
N GLN A 110 -12.20 3.91 -15.08
CA GLN A 110 -13.13 3.35 -16.08
C GLN A 110 -13.68 1.97 -15.66
N CYS A 111 -14.11 1.85 -14.42
CA CYS A 111 -14.72 0.66 -13.87
C CYS A 111 -16.06 0.99 -13.21
N ASP A 112 -16.86 -0.03 -12.85
CA ASP A 112 -18.17 0.17 -12.22
C ASP A 112 -18.09 0.21 -10.69
N TYR A 113 -17.04 -0.37 -10.14
CA TYR A 113 -16.74 -0.44 -8.70
C TYR A 113 -15.24 -0.65 -8.49
N VAL A 114 -14.75 -0.41 -7.28
CA VAL A 114 -13.41 -0.82 -6.84
C VAL A 114 -13.50 -1.99 -5.87
N ASP A 115 -12.49 -2.84 -5.79
CA ASP A 115 -12.51 -3.97 -4.86
C ASP A 115 -12.22 -3.51 -3.45
N MET A 116 -11.29 -2.58 -3.26
CA MET A 116 -10.99 -2.02 -1.96
C MET A 116 -10.81 -0.50 -2.04
N TYR A 117 -11.44 0.19 -1.10
CA TYR A 117 -11.32 1.63 -0.96
C TYR A 117 -10.69 1.97 0.38
N TYR A 118 -9.54 2.63 0.37
CA TYR A 118 -8.77 2.98 1.56
C TYR A 118 -8.99 4.41 2.01
N ILE A 119 -8.91 4.65 3.31
CA ILE A 119 -8.55 5.96 3.86
C ILE A 119 -7.02 6.04 3.82
N HIS A 120 -6.46 6.92 2.99
CA HIS A 120 -5.03 6.96 2.69
C HIS A 120 -4.16 7.30 3.91
N TRP A 121 -4.58 8.31 4.67
CA TRP A 121 -4.01 8.69 5.97
C TRP A 121 -5.13 8.85 7.00
N PRO A 122 -4.85 8.64 8.29
CA PRO A 122 -5.90 8.66 9.31
C PRO A 122 -6.41 10.05 9.68
N PHE A 123 -5.92 11.10 9.03
CA PHE A 123 -6.26 12.50 9.31
C PHE A 123 -6.42 13.29 7.99
N PRO A 124 -7.17 14.44 8.00
CA PRO A 124 -7.42 15.21 6.78
C PRO A 124 -6.26 16.14 6.38
N ASN A 125 -5.09 15.99 6.99
CA ASN A 125 -3.95 16.83 6.70
C ASN A 125 -3.40 16.53 5.31
N TYR A 126 -3.30 17.52 4.45
CA TYR A 126 -2.78 17.33 3.10
C TYR A 126 -1.63 18.30 2.81
N HIS A 127 -0.89 18.01 1.78
CA HIS A 127 0.16 18.88 1.25
C HIS A 127 0.02 19.02 -0.27
N ALA A 128 0.55 20.13 -0.79
CA ALA A 128 0.57 20.33 -2.24
C ALA A 128 1.50 19.30 -2.91
N PRO A 129 1.18 18.86 -4.14
CA PRO A 129 2.06 17.96 -4.90
C PRO A 129 3.48 18.56 -5.01
N LYS A 130 4.50 17.72 -4.80
CA LYS A 130 5.93 18.10 -4.90
C LYS A 130 6.37 19.24 -3.99
N CYS A 131 5.64 19.50 -2.90
CA CYS A 131 6.10 20.46 -1.91
C CYS A 131 7.36 19.99 -1.19
N ASP A 132 8.09 20.93 -0.59
CA ASP A 132 9.21 20.63 0.29
C ASP A 132 8.70 19.95 1.59
N VAL A 133 9.52 19.09 2.20
CA VAL A 133 9.18 18.39 3.45
C VAL A 133 8.89 19.33 4.62
N GLU A 134 9.44 20.54 4.59
CA GLU A 134 9.16 21.58 5.59
C GLU A 134 7.87 22.37 5.30
N SER A 135 7.29 22.19 4.11
CA SER A 135 6.01 22.80 3.76
C SER A 135 4.89 22.11 4.52
N ARG A 136 4.14 22.86 5.30
CA ARG A 136 3.03 22.34 6.11
C ARG A 136 1.76 23.11 5.79
N ASN A 137 0.65 22.39 5.78
CA ASN A 137 -0.65 23.04 5.73
C ASN A 137 -0.93 23.67 7.11
N PRO A 138 -1.21 25.00 7.18
CA PRO A 138 -1.49 25.67 8.45
C PRO A 138 -2.77 25.17 9.13
N ASP A 139 -3.68 24.51 8.39
CA ASP A 139 -4.93 23.95 8.89
C ASP A 139 -4.78 22.49 9.35
N SER A 140 -3.57 21.93 9.29
CA SER A 140 -3.30 20.58 9.76
C SER A 140 -3.56 20.43 11.26
N LYS A 141 -4.17 19.30 11.64
CA LYS A 141 -4.59 18.96 13.00
C LYS A 141 -4.02 17.63 13.44
N PRO A 142 -3.90 17.36 14.75
CA PRO A 142 -3.65 16.02 15.27
C PRO A 142 -4.80 15.07 14.87
N PHE A 143 -4.54 13.77 15.01
CA PHE A 143 -5.57 12.76 14.79
C PHE A 143 -6.77 12.97 15.73
N SER A 144 -7.96 12.84 15.18
CA SER A 144 -9.23 12.88 15.91
C SER A 144 -10.06 11.65 15.61
N VAL A 145 -10.45 10.92 16.66
CA VAL A 145 -11.35 9.77 16.54
C VAL A 145 -12.67 10.16 15.89
N GLU A 146 -13.24 11.31 16.24
CA GLU A 146 -14.50 11.79 15.68
C GLU A 146 -14.38 12.08 14.18
N GLU A 147 -13.37 12.83 13.76
CA GLU A 147 -13.14 13.18 12.35
C GLU A 147 -12.86 11.92 11.53
N PHE A 148 -11.99 11.02 12.02
CA PHE A 148 -11.71 9.75 11.37
C PHE A 148 -12.99 8.91 11.19
N MET A 149 -13.79 8.77 12.25
CA MET A 149 -15.03 7.98 12.19
C MET A 149 -16.08 8.62 11.28
N ASN A 150 -16.10 9.94 11.12
CA ASN A 150 -16.96 10.61 10.14
C ASN A 150 -16.57 10.23 8.70
N THR A 151 -15.28 10.18 8.40
CA THR A 151 -14.75 9.68 7.13
C THR A 151 -15.04 8.19 6.94
N TYR A 152 -14.79 7.39 7.98
CA TYR A 152 -15.00 5.93 7.93
C TYR A 152 -16.47 5.54 7.69
N ARG A 153 -17.42 6.22 8.31
CA ARG A 153 -18.86 6.00 8.08
C ARG A 153 -19.28 6.26 6.64
N GLN A 154 -18.67 7.20 5.98
CA GLN A 154 -18.87 7.40 4.55
C GLN A 154 -18.32 6.22 3.74
N CYS A 155 -17.15 5.64 4.13
CA CYS A 155 -16.65 4.41 3.50
C CYS A 155 -17.61 3.22 3.72
N GLU A 156 -18.20 3.09 4.91
CA GLU A 156 -19.23 2.05 5.17
C GLU A 156 -20.42 2.20 4.21
N LYS A 157 -20.84 3.44 3.95
CA LYS A 157 -21.90 3.70 2.97
C LYS A 157 -21.50 3.33 1.55
N LEU A 158 -20.23 3.48 1.14
CA LEU A 158 -19.79 3.04 -0.19
C LEU A 158 -19.97 1.53 -0.38
N VAL A 159 -19.78 0.73 0.68
CA VAL A 159 -20.03 -0.71 0.65
C VAL A 159 -21.54 -0.99 0.50
N GLU A 160 -22.38 -0.29 1.26
CA GLU A 160 -23.84 -0.42 1.18
C GLU A 160 -24.37 -0.06 -0.22
N ASP A 161 -23.76 0.95 -0.86
CA ASP A 161 -24.14 1.43 -2.21
C ASP A 161 -23.48 0.60 -3.34
N GLY A 162 -22.60 -0.36 -3.02
CA GLY A 162 -21.93 -1.23 -4.00
C GLY A 162 -20.82 -0.53 -4.82
N LEU A 163 -20.33 0.62 -4.37
CA LEU A 163 -19.22 1.34 -5.02
C LEU A 163 -17.86 0.73 -4.67
N THR A 164 -17.75 0.08 -3.53
CA THR A 164 -16.60 -0.73 -3.16
C THR A 164 -17.04 -2.05 -2.54
N ARG A 165 -16.25 -3.11 -2.70
CA ARG A 165 -16.51 -4.39 -2.02
C ARG A 165 -16.01 -4.37 -0.58
N PHE A 166 -14.86 -3.76 -0.34
CA PHE A 166 -14.16 -3.77 0.94
C PHE A 166 -13.68 -2.38 1.33
N ILE A 167 -13.55 -2.18 2.64
CA ILE A 167 -12.90 -1.01 3.23
C ILE A 167 -11.50 -1.41 3.67
N GLY A 168 -10.51 -0.60 3.31
CA GLY A 168 -9.17 -0.61 3.85
C GLY A 168 -8.87 0.65 4.66
N ILE A 169 -7.88 0.56 5.52
CA ILE A 169 -7.31 1.69 6.25
C ILE A 169 -5.80 1.70 6.01
N SER A 170 -5.16 2.85 6.15
CA SER A 170 -3.73 2.95 5.88
C SER A 170 -3.05 3.87 6.89
N ASN A 171 -1.75 3.63 7.16
CA ASN A 171 -0.92 4.45 8.03
C ASN A 171 -1.47 4.58 9.47
N MET A 172 -2.07 3.51 9.96
CA MET A 172 -2.58 3.43 11.33
C MET A 172 -1.48 3.00 12.32
N THR A 173 -1.71 3.31 13.58
CA THR A 173 -0.93 2.85 14.72
C THR A 173 -1.82 2.03 15.64
N ILE A 174 -1.23 1.23 16.55
CA ILE A 174 -2.02 0.45 17.52
C ILE A 174 -2.93 1.33 18.35
N PRO A 175 -2.48 2.46 18.96
CA PRO A 175 -3.37 3.34 19.71
C PRO A 175 -4.56 3.86 18.89
N LYS A 176 -4.31 4.26 17.64
CA LYS A 176 -5.41 4.71 16.74
C LYS A 176 -6.40 3.57 16.44
N LEU A 177 -5.89 2.36 16.15
CA LEU A 177 -6.74 1.18 15.92
C LEU A 177 -7.59 0.83 17.15
N GLU A 178 -7.01 0.81 18.33
CA GLU A 178 -7.74 0.55 19.58
C GLU A 178 -8.87 1.56 19.82
N ALA A 179 -8.63 2.83 19.47
CA ALA A 179 -9.62 3.88 19.62
C ALA A 179 -10.78 3.77 18.63
N VAL A 180 -10.56 3.30 17.39
CA VAL A 180 -11.58 3.36 16.33
C VAL A 180 -12.25 2.03 16.00
N LEU A 181 -11.55 0.89 16.09
CA LEU A 181 -12.11 -0.42 15.74
C LEU A 181 -13.43 -0.75 16.45
N PRO A 182 -13.58 -0.45 17.76
CA PRO A 182 -14.85 -0.71 18.47
C PRO A 182 -16.04 0.11 17.97
N LEU A 183 -15.79 1.18 17.21
CA LEU A 183 -16.80 2.12 16.72
C LEU A 183 -17.27 1.81 15.30
N MET A 184 -16.58 0.91 14.60
CA MET A 184 -16.85 0.52 13.22
C MET A 184 -17.99 -0.50 13.14
N LYS A 185 -18.90 -0.32 12.18
CA LYS A 185 -19.97 -1.31 11.87
C LYS A 185 -19.46 -2.38 10.92
N ILE A 186 -18.70 -1.98 9.90
CA ILE A 186 -18.02 -2.86 8.95
C ILE A 186 -16.55 -2.81 9.30
N LYS A 187 -15.97 -3.93 9.74
CA LYS A 187 -14.56 -4.03 10.04
C LYS A 187 -13.73 -3.89 8.75
N PRO A 188 -12.62 -3.13 8.73
CA PRO A 188 -11.75 -3.08 7.55
C PRO A 188 -11.14 -4.46 7.29
N VAL A 189 -11.02 -4.83 6.02
CA VAL A 189 -10.41 -6.13 5.67
C VAL A 189 -8.90 -6.05 5.63
N ALA A 190 -8.33 -4.87 5.44
CA ALA A 190 -6.89 -4.67 5.30
C ALA A 190 -6.42 -3.36 5.91
N CYS A 191 -5.15 -3.34 6.33
CA CYS A 191 -4.41 -2.14 6.71
C CYS A 191 -3.14 -2.06 5.87
N GLU A 192 -3.02 -0.97 5.11
CA GLU A 192 -1.86 -0.72 4.27
C GLU A 192 -0.84 0.13 5.02
N LEU A 193 0.40 -0.35 5.11
CA LEU A 193 1.47 0.29 5.89
C LEU A 193 2.84 0.06 5.25
N GLU A 194 3.81 0.87 5.65
CA GLU A 194 5.20 0.63 5.30
C GLU A 194 5.71 -0.64 5.97
N ILE A 195 6.04 -1.67 5.17
CA ILE A 195 6.68 -2.89 5.67
C ILE A 195 7.77 -3.32 4.70
N HIS A 196 9.00 -3.47 5.23
CA HIS A 196 10.16 -3.99 4.49
C HIS A 196 11.18 -4.61 5.46
N PRO A 197 12.22 -5.32 5.01
CA PRO A 197 13.14 -6.05 5.88
C PRO A 197 13.78 -5.24 7.01
N CYS A 198 14.06 -3.94 6.81
CA CYS A 198 14.62 -3.06 7.84
C CYS A 198 13.57 -2.28 8.65
N PHE A 199 12.28 -2.48 8.33
CA PHE A 199 11.15 -1.91 9.05
C PHE A 199 9.96 -2.88 9.05
N GLN A 200 10.01 -3.87 9.91
CA GLN A 200 9.10 -5.03 9.91
C GLN A 200 7.79 -4.79 10.64
N GLN A 201 7.74 -3.79 11.50
CA GLN A 201 6.58 -3.41 12.31
C GLN A 201 5.92 -4.62 12.99
N GLN A 202 6.71 -5.51 13.58
CA GLN A 202 6.23 -6.83 14.04
C GLN A 202 5.04 -6.72 15.00
N GLU A 203 5.09 -5.76 15.93
CA GLU A 203 4.02 -5.58 16.92
C GLU A 203 2.70 -5.17 16.27
N LEU A 204 2.74 -4.18 15.36
CA LEU A 204 1.56 -3.74 14.62
C LEU A 204 1.08 -4.84 13.66
N TYR A 205 2.01 -5.56 13.02
CA TYR A 205 1.67 -6.71 12.17
C TYR A 205 0.89 -7.78 12.94
N ASP A 206 1.41 -8.19 14.09
CA ASP A 206 0.78 -9.21 14.96
C ASP A 206 -0.59 -8.73 15.49
N TYR A 207 -0.70 -7.44 15.83
CA TYR A 207 -1.95 -6.82 16.23
C TYR A 207 -3.01 -6.91 15.13
N LEU A 208 -2.66 -6.57 13.90
CA LEU A 208 -3.57 -6.64 12.74
C LEU A 208 -4.04 -8.07 12.49
N VAL A 209 -3.11 -9.03 12.47
CA VAL A 209 -3.43 -10.45 12.26
C VAL A 209 -4.35 -10.98 13.37
N ALA A 210 -4.08 -10.62 14.63
CA ALA A 210 -4.93 -11.01 15.77
C ALA A 210 -6.37 -10.44 15.69
N HIS A 211 -6.56 -9.36 14.93
CA HIS A 211 -7.87 -8.74 14.70
C HIS A 211 -8.49 -9.12 13.33
N ASP A 212 -7.92 -10.12 12.64
CA ASP A 212 -8.30 -10.54 11.27
C ASP A 212 -8.28 -9.37 10.27
N ILE A 213 -7.33 -8.47 10.38
CA ILE A 213 -7.10 -7.39 9.42
C ILE A 213 -5.84 -7.75 8.63
N GLN A 214 -5.96 -7.86 7.31
CA GLN A 214 -4.86 -8.24 6.44
C GLN A 214 -3.79 -7.14 6.36
N PRO A 215 -2.52 -7.40 6.74
CA PRO A 215 -1.43 -6.46 6.48
C PRO A 215 -1.12 -6.37 4.99
N VAL A 216 -1.01 -5.13 4.48
CA VAL A 216 -0.64 -4.83 3.10
C VAL A 216 0.58 -3.94 3.12
N GLY A 217 1.71 -4.43 2.59
CA GLY A 217 2.99 -3.73 2.68
C GLY A 217 3.27 -2.87 1.45
N TYR A 218 3.25 -1.54 1.61
CA TYR A 218 3.86 -0.65 0.61
C TYR A 218 5.37 -0.54 0.86
N MET A 219 6.11 -0.16 -0.16
CA MET A 219 7.59 -0.12 -0.16
C MET A 219 8.26 -1.45 0.27
N PRO A 220 7.78 -2.63 -0.16
CA PRO A 220 8.22 -3.93 0.39
C PRO A 220 9.71 -4.24 0.12
N ILE A 221 10.39 -3.42 -0.67
CA ILE A 221 11.82 -3.53 -1.00
C ILE A 221 12.65 -2.34 -0.46
N GLY A 222 12.12 -1.56 0.50
CA GLY A 222 12.78 -0.36 1.04
C GLY A 222 12.88 0.81 0.04
N SER A 223 12.12 0.78 -1.04
CA SER A 223 11.95 1.83 -2.06
C SER A 223 13.20 2.67 -2.37
N PRO A 224 14.24 2.11 -2.98
CA PRO A 224 15.48 2.83 -3.26
C PRO A 224 15.30 4.00 -4.26
N MET A 225 14.15 4.09 -4.92
CA MET A 225 13.82 5.11 -5.92
C MET A 225 12.78 6.12 -5.42
N ARG A 226 12.51 6.20 -4.12
CA ARG A 226 11.58 7.18 -3.55
C ARG A 226 12.04 8.63 -3.82
N PRO A 227 11.16 9.65 -3.66
CA PRO A 227 11.55 11.04 -3.85
C PRO A 227 12.74 11.45 -2.96
N GLU A 228 13.64 12.27 -3.49
CA GLU A 228 14.83 12.72 -2.76
C GLU A 228 14.48 13.49 -1.48
N ARG A 229 13.35 14.23 -1.48
CA ARG A 229 12.84 14.94 -0.30
C ARG A 229 12.51 14.00 0.88
N ASP A 230 12.26 12.72 0.60
CA ASP A 230 11.92 11.71 1.61
C ASP A 230 13.17 10.90 2.05
N MET A 231 14.36 11.23 1.53
CA MET A 231 15.59 10.55 1.85
C MET A 231 16.35 11.26 2.98
N CYS A 232 16.88 10.46 3.91
CA CYS A 232 17.74 10.95 4.99
C CYS A 232 19.08 10.19 4.97
N PRO A 233 20.19 10.82 5.41
CA PRO A 233 21.51 10.18 5.43
C PRO A 233 21.58 8.90 6.28
N GLU A 234 20.75 8.78 7.30
CA GLU A 234 20.66 7.65 8.21
C GLU A 234 19.81 6.49 7.68
N ASP A 235 19.11 6.68 6.55
CA ASP A 235 18.26 5.64 5.97
C ASP A 235 19.09 4.41 5.56
N VAL A 236 18.58 3.24 5.92
CA VAL A 236 19.19 1.96 5.57
C VAL A 236 18.67 1.48 4.22
N ALA A 237 19.57 1.12 3.33
CA ALA A 237 19.21 0.51 2.06
C ALA A 237 19.02 -1.01 2.23
N ASP A 238 17.80 -1.47 2.40
CA ASP A 238 17.44 -2.87 2.65
C ASP A 238 18.17 -3.84 1.75
N LEU A 239 18.11 -3.61 0.44
CA LEU A 239 18.68 -4.47 -0.58
C LEU A 239 20.22 -4.53 -0.55
N GLN A 240 20.87 -3.59 0.13
CA GLN A 240 22.33 -3.54 0.24
C GLN A 240 22.85 -4.16 1.55
N THR A 241 21.96 -4.59 2.45
CA THR A 241 22.38 -5.25 3.67
C THR A 241 23.12 -6.56 3.36
N PRO A 242 24.16 -6.92 4.12
CA PRO A 242 24.91 -8.16 3.88
C PRO A 242 24.03 -9.41 3.87
N VAL A 243 23.04 -9.48 4.74
CA VAL A 243 22.10 -10.61 4.81
C VAL A 243 21.30 -10.74 3.52
N MET A 244 20.70 -9.65 3.01
CA MET A 244 19.92 -9.69 1.78
C MET A 244 20.80 -10.07 0.57
N GLN A 245 22.02 -9.57 0.52
CA GLN A 245 22.97 -9.90 -0.54
C GLN A 245 23.42 -11.37 -0.48
N GLU A 246 23.68 -11.90 0.71
CA GLU A 246 24.07 -13.31 0.90
C GLU A 246 22.95 -14.25 0.42
N ILE A 247 21.72 -14.03 0.87
CA ILE A 247 20.58 -14.86 0.50
C ILE A 247 20.29 -14.74 -1.01
N ALA A 248 20.28 -13.52 -1.55
CA ALA A 248 20.07 -13.31 -2.98
C ALA A 248 21.11 -14.03 -3.85
N LYS A 249 22.37 -14.04 -3.43
CA LYS A 249 23.43 -14.80 -4.09
C LYS A 249 23.18 -16.31 -4.03
N ALA A 250 22.73 -16.83 -2.90
CA ALA A 250 22.41 -18.25 -2.75
C ALA A 250 21.25 -18.69 -3.68
N HIS A 251 20.25 -17.82 -3.83
CA HIS A 251 19.10 -18.02 -4.72
C HIS A 251 19.37 -17.61 -6.17
N ASN A 252 20.55 -17.09 -6.49
CA ASN A 252 20.90 -16.57 -7.82
C ASN A 252 19.86 -15.58 -8.37
N CYS A 253 19.40 -14.65 -7.54
CA CYS A 253 18.38 -13.66 -7.87
C CYS A 253 18.76 -12.26 -7.36
N HIS A 254 17.96 -11.26 -7.73
CA HIS A 254 18.11 -9.90 -7.19
C HIS A 254 17.58 -9.82 -5.75
N PRO A 255 18.19 -9.06 -4.81
CA PRO A 255 17.74 -8.94 -3.43
C PRO A 255 16.28 -8.50 -3.26
N ALA A 256 15.72 -7.74 -4.20
CA ALA A 256 14.30 -7.40 -4.21
C ALA A 256 13.38 -8.64 -4.24
N ILE A 257 13.80 -9.71 -4.93
CA ILE A 257 13.05 -10.96 -4.98
C ILE A 257 13.02 -11.62 -3.60
N ILE A 258 14.11 -11.55 -2.85
CA ILE A 258 14.18 -12.06 -1.48
C ILE A 258 13.23 -11.28 -0.56
N ALA A 259 13.19 -9.94 -0.66
CA ALA A 259 12.25 -9.14 0.12
C ALA A 259 10.80 -9.48 -0.19
N LEU A 260 10.44 -9.69 -1.46
CA LEU A 260 9.08 -10.09 -1.85
C LEU A 260 8.71 -11.51 -1.40
N LYS A 261 9.64 -12.47 -1.47
CA LYS A 261 9.43 -13.83 -0.94
C LYS A 261 9.25 -13.80 0.58
N TRP A 262 10.03 -12.98 1.29
CA TRP A 262 9.90 -12.78 2.73
C TRP A 262 8.52 -12.21 3.09
N ALA A 263 8.07 -11.15 2.40
CA ALA A 263 6.75 -10.55 2.59
C ALA A 263 5.63 -11.60 2.41
N ARG A 264 5.66 -12.34 1.29
CA ARG A 264 4.71 -13.43 1.04
C ARG A 264 4.68 -14.47 2.17
N GLN A 265 5.86 -14.89 2.66
CA GLN A 265 5.95 -15.94 3.69
C GLN A 265 5.48 -15.47 5.07
N ARG A 266 5.52 -14.18 5.34
CA ARG A 266 4.85 -13.58 6.51
C ARG A 266 3.33 -13.58 6.38
N GLY A 267 2.78 -13.76 5.17
CA GLY A 267 1.36 -13.70 4.90
C GLY A 267 0.85 -12.28 4.62
N GLU A 268 1.72 -11.33 4.32
CA GLU A 268 1.32 -10.00 3.88
C GLU A 268 1.07 -9.93 2.36
N ILE A 269 0.27 -8.97 1.93
CA ILE A 269 0.17 -8.60 0.52
C ILE A 269 1.26 -7.56 0.24
N ALA A 270 2.20 -7.89 -0.66
CA ALA A 270 3.25 -6.95 -1.03
C ALA A 270 2.81 -6.09 -2.22
N ILE A 271 3.11 -4.77 -2.17
CA ILE A 271 2.80 -3.82 -3.25
C ILE A 271 4.07 -3.15 -3.77
N PRO A 272 4.91 -3.87 -4.53
CA PRO A 272 6.06 -3.27 -5.20
C PRO A 272 5.61 -2.43 -6.40
N PHE A 273 6.29 -1.31 -6.62
CA PHE A 273 6.22 -0.56 -7.87
C PHE A 273 7.41 -0.87 -8.75
N SER A 274 7.21 -1.06 -10.04
CA SER A 274 8.29 -1.13 -11.02
C SER A 274 7.77 -0.93 -12.44
N LEU A 275 8.49 -0.16 -13.24
CA LEU A 275 8.22 -0.06 -14.69
C LEU A 275 8.71 -1.27 -15.49
N HIS A 276 9.68 -2.03 -14.98
CA HIS A 276 10.38 -3.06 -15.78
C HIS A 276 10.46 -4.43 -15.11
N ASN A 277 10.39 -4.49 -13.76
CA ASN A 277 10.63 -5.72 -13.01
C ASN A 277 9.33 -6.44 -12.60
N TYR A 278 8.16 -6.00 -13.09
CA TYR A 278 6.88 -6.58 -12.69
C TYR A 278 6.80 -8.08 -12.99
N VAL A 279 7.37 -8.57 -14.10
CA VAL A 279 7.40 -10.01 -14.42
C VAL A 279 8.18 -10.79 -13.36
N SER A 280 9.40 -10.37 -13.04
CA SER A 280 10.22 -11.05 -12.03
C SER A 280 9.62 -10.95 -10.62
N ASN A 281 8.99 -9.83 -10.29
CA ASN A 281 8.29 -9.66 -9.03
C ASN A 281 7.11 -10.64 -8.89
N LEU A 282 6.30 -10.77 -9.95
CA LEU A 282 5.18 -11.73 -9.96
C LEU A 282 5.66 -13.18 -9.91
N LYS A 283 6.71 -13.50 -10.68
CA LYS A 283 7.30 -14.83 -10.74
C LYS A 283 7.83 -15.27 -9.38
N ALA A 284 8.43 -14.37 -8.61
CA ALA A 284 8.90 -14.65 -7.25
C ALA A 284 7.82 -15.24 -6.33
N MET A 285 6.55 -14.95 -6.61
CA MET A 285 5.43 -15.50 -5.84
C MET A 285 5.14 -16.98 -6.17
N THR A 286 5.60 -17.47 -7.29
CA THR A 286 5.37 -18.87 -7.74
C THR A 286 6.61 -19.76 -7.56
N GLU A 287 7.74 -19.17 -7.17
CA GLU A 287 9.00 -19.89 -6.93
C GLU A 287 9.10 -20.45 -5.52
N ASP A 288 10.12 -21.30 -5.30
CA ASP A 288 10.42 -21.90 -4.01
C ASP A 288 10.54 -20.85 -2.90
N PRO A 289 10.01 -21.13 -1.72
CA PRO A 289 10.09 -20.25 -0.57
C PRO A 289 11.53 -20.11 -0.05
N LEU A 290 11.76 -19.09 0.78
CA LEU A 290 12.95 -18.98 1.62
C LEU A 290 12.91 -20.06 2.71
N THR A 291 14.08 -20.53 3.13
CA THR A 291 14.19 -21.45 4.27
C THR A 291 13.87 -20.75 5.60
N GLU A 292 13.56 -21.54 6.63
CA GLU A 292 13.36 -20.99 7.99
C GLU A 292 14.60 -20.24 8.51
N GLU A 293 15.81 -20.71 8.17
CA GLU A 293 17.06 -20.06 8.53
C GLU A 293 17.20 -18.69 7.84
N GLU A 294 16.85 -18.60 6.57
CA GLU A 294 16.87 -17.33 5.82
C GLU A 294 15.84 -16.35 6.36
N MET A 295 14.61 -16.81 6.65
CA MET A 295 13.59 -15.99 7.30
C MET A 295 14.07 -15.47 8.66
N ALA A 296 14.71 -16.32 9.48
CA ALA A 296 15.27 -15.90 10.76
C ALA A 296 16.42 -14.89 10.61
N LYS A 297 17.27 -15.02 9.57
CA LYS A 297 18.31 -14.03 9.25
C LYS A 297 17.69 -12.68 8.88
N ILE A 298 16.65 -12.68 8.03
CA ILE A 298 15.96 -11.43 7.65
C ILE A 298 15.30 -10.78 8.85
N ALA A 299 14.72 -11.54 9.77
CA ALA A 299 14.14 -11.01 11.00
C ALA A 299 15.15 -10.18 11.83
N THR A 300 16.46 -10.47 11.74
CA THR A 300 17.51 -9.68 12.43
C THR A 300 17.79 -8.32 11.80
N LEU A 301 17.19 -8.02 10.64
CA LEU A 301 17.39 -6.75 9.94
C LEU A 301 16.53 -5.60 10.46
N GLU A 302 15.58 -5.87 11.37
CA GLU A 302 14.74 -4.84 11.98
C GLU A 302 15.60 -3.74 12.61
N LYS A 303 15.32 -2.48 12.25
CA LYS A 303 16.08 -1.31 12.72
C LYS A 303 15.19 -0.11 13.06
N GLY A 304 13.86 -0.24 12.97
CA GLY A 304 12.96 0.89 13.07
C GLY A 304 13.17 1.91 11.93
N ASN A 305 13.63 1.44 10.76
CA ASN A 305 14.04 2.31 9.64
C ASN A 305 12.85 2.81 8.82
N ARG A 306 11.99 3.66 9.42
CA ARG A 306 10.86 4.27 8.74
C ARG A 306 11.34 5.24 7.66
N LEU A 307 10.94 5.01 6.43
CA LEU A 307 11.30 5.82 5.26
C LEU A 307 10.23 6.88 4.94
N VAL A 308 8.94 6.58 5.18
CA VAL A 308 7.82 7.52 5.05
C VAL A 308 7.53 8.12 6.43
N LYS A 309 8.23 9.19 6.75
CA LYS A 309 8.12 9.87 8.06
C LYS A 309 6.86 10.73 8.18
N GLY A 310 6.37 11.27 7.05
CA GLY A 310 5.11 12.05 7.00
C GLY A 310 5.24 13.50 7.50
N GLN A 311 6.44 14.09 7.49
CA GLN A 311 6.70 15.45 8.03
C GLN A 311 5.74 16.51 7.48
N VAL A 312 5.32 16.38 6.21
CA VAL A 312 4.40 17.31 5.54
C VAL A 312 2.99 17.32 6.13
N PHE A 313 2.64 16.33 6.96
CA PHE A 313 1.33 16.21 7.60
C PHE A 313 1.29 16.74 9.04
N LEU A 314 2.42 17.20 9.56
CA LEU A 314 2.50 17.72 10.92
C LEU A 314 1.64 18.96 11.11
N TRP A 315 1.02 19.06 12.28
CA TRP A 315 0.22 20.21 12.70
C TRP A 315 1.06 21.20 13.51
N HIS A 316 0.50 22.38 13.70
CA HIS A 316 1.15 23.38 14.55
C HIS A 316 1.12 22.91 16.02
N GLY A 317 2.28 22.77 16.61
CA GLY A 317 2.45 22.25 18.00
C GLY A 317 2.97 20.82 18.05
N ALA A 318 2.96 20.08 16.94
CA ALA A 318 3.68 18.80 16.87
C ALA A 318 5.19 19.02 17.05
N LYS A 319 5.85 18.15 17.82
CA LYS A 319 7.30 18.22 18.04
C LYS A 319 8.07 17.86 16.78
N ASP A 320 7.80 16.68 16.26
CA ASP A 320 8.37 16.16 15.03
C ASP A 320 7.49 15.02 14.48
N TRP A 321 7.98 14.29 13.49
CA TRP A 321 7.22 13.25 12.79
C TRP A 321 6.87 12.03 13.68
N HIS A 322 7.54 11.79 14.82
CA HIS A 322 7.20 10.71 15.75
C HIS A 322 5.79 10.89 16.33
N ASP A 323 5.35 12.15 16.49
CA ASP A 323 4.00 12.47 16.95
C ASP A 323 2.90 11.94 16.00
N LEU A 324 3.19 11.78 14.68
CA LEU A 324 2.26 11.17 13.73
C LEU A 324 2.04 9.68 13.97
N TRP A 325 3.08 9.01 14.49
CA TRP A 325 3.15 7.56 14.58
C TRP A 325 2.91 7.03 16.01
N ASP A 326 2.57 7.90 16.96
CA ASP A 326 2.27 7.55 18.36
C ASP A 326 3.36 6.67 18.99
N GLU A 327 4.63 6.97 18.72
CA GLU A 327 5.75 6.11 19.13
C GLU A 327 5.88 5.99 20.65
N ASP A 328 5.34 6.94 21.41
CA ASP A 328 5.23 6.88 22.87
C ASP A 328 4.05 6.00 23.36
N GLY A 329 3.28 5.39 22.44
CA GLY A 329 2.15 4.53 22.75
C GLY A 329 0.84 5.26 23.05
N GLU A 330 0.80 6.58 22.91
CA GLU A 330 -0.39 7.41 23.12
C GLU A 330 -0.67 8.29 21.89
N ILE A 331 -1.96 8.46 21.57
CA ILE A 331 -2.35 9.39 20.51
C ILE A 331 -2.05 10.81 20.98
N VAL A 332 -1.22 11.52 20.21
CA VAL A 332 -0.90 12.90 20.51
C VAL A 332 -2.12 13.79 20.19
N THR A 333 -2.62 14.49 21.17
CA THR A 333 -3.72 15.47 21.09
C THR A 333 -3.20 16.85 21.43
N LEU A 334 -3.90 17.90 20.97
CA LEU A 334 -3.58 19.29 21.33
C LEU A 334 -3.79 19.57 22.81
#